data_89f832691e69a545f8ae7bef9a6f5006
#
_entry.id   89f832691e69a545f8ae7bef9a6f5006
#
_cell.length_a   1.000
_cell.length_b   1.000
_cell.length_c   1.000
_cell.angle_alpha   90.00
_cell.angle_beta   90.00
_cell.angle_gamma   90.00
#
_symmetry.space_group_name_H-M   'P 1'
#
loop_
_entity.id
_entity.type
_entity.pdbx_description
1 polymer ?
#
loop_
_entity_poly.entity_id
_entity_poly.type
_entity_poly.pdbx_seq_one_letter_code
_entity_poly.pdbx_strand_id
1 'polypeptide(L)'
;ALTALTPLAIDAYLPAIPQMASDLATSIHDTEISLSLYLAGFAIGQIFGGPFSDHFGRRAATGSGLSIFCVGTLGIIFSQDIHSVWLFRVIQAIGGGVAVVNAAAVIRDLSHGKDSARHLSNMAVIMMLAPLLAPLIGMIILHLSGWRLIFVFLLVYGLSIGTALFLRLPETRKKATERTSMFKRYAMVLSHRCALGFIFSQCFALAGMFAFITGSPSVYMGYFDISETVYPFLFGLNVIGMMLANRLNIRLLHYYRPQFLLSLGQAAQVLTSLILLSYVSLATEPNLVIMVILLILFIASMGLIVSNATSSTVEFFPQNSATATALLGSIGFAAGALSGSLVGLLGDGTPWPMVVIMFACALIGPLVRTMLQYGQPSPTHNHS
;
A
#
# COMPACT_ATOMS: atom_id res chain seq x y z
N ALA A 1 5.58 -6.18 14.35
CA ALA A 1 5.73 -4.76 14.70
C ALA A 1 6.23 -3.94 13.50
N LEU A 2 7.41 -4.24 12.92
CA LEU A 2 7.98 -3.45 11.82
C LEU A 2 7.02 -3.30 10.62
N THR A 3 6.27 -4.34 10.27
CA THR A 3 5.32 -4.33 9.15
C THR A 3 4.08 -3.47 9.39
N ALA A 4 3.73 -3.17 10.63
CA ALA A 4 2.63 -2.25 10.94
C ALA A 4 3.03 -0.77 10.80
N LEU A 5 4.33 -0.47 10.69
CA LEU A 5 4.82 0.91 10.59
C LEU A 5 4.22 1.64 9.38
N THR A 6 4.16 0.97 8.22
CA THR A 6 3.63 1.56 6.99
C THR A 6 2.13 1.85 7.06
N PRO A 7 1.25 0.87 7.38
CA PRO A 7 -0.18 1.17 7.53
C PRO A 7 -0.45 2.24 8.59
N LEU A 8 0.26 2.21 9.73
CA LEU A 8 0.10 3.24 10.75
C LEU A 8 0.50 4.63 10.21
N ALA A 9 1.60 4.73 9.46
CA ALA A 9 2.04 6.00 8.89
C ALA A 9 1.16 6.49 7.72
N ILE A 10 0.46 5.59 7.03
CA ILE A 10 -0.46 5.90 5.93
C ILE A 10 -1.85 6.25 6.46
N ASP A 11 -2.41 5.42 7.32
CA ASP A 11 -3.85 5.45 7.60
C ASP A 11 -4.18 6.18 8.92
N ALA A 12 -3.26 6.25 9.90
CA ALA A 12 -3.57 6.83 11.20
C ALA A 12 -3.82 8.34 11.16
N TYR A 13 -3.23 9.08 10.22
CA TYR A 13 -3.43 10.54 10.14
C TYR A 13 -4.58 10.96 9.20
N LEU A 14 -5.20 10.02 8.47
CA LEU A 14 -6.30 10.34 7.54
C LEU A 14 -7.46 11.11 8.20
N PRO A 15 -7.93 10.75 9.41
CA PRO A 15 -8.96 11.51 10.10
C PRO A 15 -8.52 12.94 10.47
N ALA A 16 -7.22 13.19 10.55
CA ALA A 16 -6.66 14.48 10.94
C ALA A 16 -6.42 15.44 9.75
N ILE A 17 -6.63 15.00 8.52
CA ILE A 17 -6.36 15.79 7.31
C ILE A 17 -7.09 17.15 7.33
N PRO A 18 -8.40 17.26 7.69
CA PRO A 18 -9.05 18.56 7.76
C PRO A 18 -8.44 19.48 8.82
N GLN A 19 -8.07 18.97 10.00
CA GLN A 19 -7.42 19.76 11.03
C GLN A 19 -6.01 20.20 10.59
N MET A 20 -5.25 19.32 9.94
CA MET A 20 -3.93 19.68 9.38
C MET A 20 -4.04 20.80 8.35
N ALA A 21 -5.02 20.72 7.45
CA ALA A 21 -5.26 21.75 6.44
C ALA A 21 -5.57 23.11 7.09
N SER A 22 -6.42 23.13 8.12
CA SER A 22 -6.75 24.34 8.88
C SER A 22 -5.54 24.91 9.61
N ASP A 23 -4.80 24.08 10.36
CA ASP A 23 -3.64 24.50 11.18
C ASP A 23 -2.45 25.00 10.32
N LEU A 24 -2.29 24.44 9.12
CA LEU A 24 -1.24 24.80 8.17
C LEU A 24 -1.67 25.86 7.16
N ALA A 25 -2.89 26.41 7.31
CA ALA A 25 -3.50 27.41 6.42
C ALA A 25 -3.42 27.00 4.92
N THR A 26 -3.78 25.76 4.63
CA THR A 26 -3.73 25.16 3.30
C THR A 26 -5.02 24.41 2.95
N SER A 27 -5.13 23.89 1.74
CA SER A 27 -6.29 23.10 1.33
C SER A 27 -6.22 21.63 1.84
N ILE A 28 -7.39 20.99 1.92
CA ILE A 28 -7.47 19.54 2.19
C ILE A 28 -6.69 18.78 1.11
N HIS A 29 -6.80 19.18 -0.16
CA HIS A 29 -6.11 18.54 -1.28
C HIS A 29 -4.59 18.63 -1.19
N ASP A 30 -4.03 19.77 -0.76
CA ASP A 30 -2.59 19.90 -0.51
C ASP A 30 -2.12 18.97 0.62
N THR A 31 -2.97 18.80 1.63
CA THR A 31 -2.68 17.86 2.72
C THR A 31 -2.73 16.41 2.24
N GLU A 32 -3.66 16.05 1.34
CA GLU A 32 -3.76 14.73 0.71
C GLU A 32 -2.53 14.40 -0.17
N ILE A 33 -1.93 15.40 -0.84
CA ILE A 33 -0.68 15.23 -1.60
C ILE A 33 0.44 14.70 -0.69
N SER A 34 0.45 15.04 0.59
CA SER A 34 1.45 14.52 1.54
C SER A 34 1.44 12.99 1.64
N LEU A 35 0.27 12.35 1.46
CA LEU A 35 0.16 10.90 1.39
C LEU A 35 0.80 10.35 0.11
N SER A 36 0.52 10.97 -1.02
CA SER A 36 1.08 10.57 -2.31
C SER A 36 2.61 10.67 -2.32
N LEU A 37 3.16 11.72 -1.72
CA LEU A 37 4.60 11.89 -1.53
C LEU A 37 5.19 10.84 -0.59
N TYR A 38 4.45 10.46 0.46
CA TYR A 38 4.83 9.33 1.30
C TYR A 38 4.92 8.03 0.49
N LEU A 39 3.92 7.72 -0.35
CA LEU A 39 3.93 6.51 -1.19
C LEU A 39 5.10 6.52 -2.17
N ALA A 40 5.43 7.66 -2.78
CA ALA A 40 6.59 7.81 -3.65
C ALA A 40 7.91 7.57 -2.91
N GLY A 41 8.10 8.20 -1.76
CA GLY A 41 9.27 7.98 -0.90
C GLY A 41 9.40 6.53 -0.44
N PHE A 42 8.28 5.89 -0.11
CA PHE A 42 8.24 4.50 0.31
C PHE A 42 8.63 3.53 -0.81
N ALA A 43 8.15 3.77 -2.05
CA ALA A 43 8.56 3.01 -3.22
C ALA A 43 10.08 3.11 -3.47
N ILE A 44 10.64 4.31 -3.38
CA ILE A 44 12.10 4.54 -3.47
C ILE A 44 12.83 3.76 -2.36
N GLY A 45 12.36 3.89 -1.11
CA GLY A 45 12.94 3.18 0.02
C GLY A 45 12.93 1.65 -0.15
N GLN A 46 11.87 1.08 -0.71
CA GLN A 46 11.79 -0.35 -1.00
C GLN A 46 12.76 -0.80 -2.08
N ILE A 47 12.90 -0.02 -3.18
CA ILE A 47 13.81 -0.36 -4.29
C ILE A 47 15.27 -0.42 -3.79
N PHE A 48 15.69 0.56 -3.01
CA PHE A 48 17.06 0.65 -2.52
C PHE A 48 17.31 -0.12 -1.22
N GLY A 49 16.28 -0.36 -0.41
CA GLY A 49 16.40 -1.02 0.88
C GLY A 49 16.88 -2.48 0.80
N GLY A 50 16.46 -3.21 -0.23
CA GLY A 50 16.92 -4.58 -0.49
C GLY A 50 18.43 -4.64 -0.75
N PRO A 51 18.95 -3.94 -1.80
CA PRO A 51 20.37 -3.84 -2.09
C PRO A 51 21.22 -3.38 -0.92
N PHE A 52 20.74 -2.33 -0.25
CA PHE A 52 21.41 -1.78 0.92
C PHE A 52 21.57 -2.82 2.03
N SER A 53 20.51 -3.58 2.30
CA SER A 53 20.52 -4.67 3.26
C SER A 53 21.41 -5.83 2.87
N ASP A 54 21.47 -6.17 1.59
CA ASP A 54 22.35 -7.24 1.10
C ASP A 54 23.84 -6.84 1.18
N HIS A 55 24.13 -5.52 1.07
CA HIS A 55 25.51 -5.00 1.13
C HIS A 55 25.98 -4.75 2.57
N PHE A 56 25.19 -4.05 3.39
CA PHE A 56 25.58 -3.59 4.73
C PHE A 56 25.08 -4.51 5.87
N GLY A 57 24.18 -5.43 5.57
CA GLY A 57 23.57 -6.33 6.57
C GLY A 57 22.17 -5.91 7.01
N ARG A 58 21.41 -6.86 7.53
CA ARG A 58 19.99 -6.68 7.92
C ARG A 58 19.84 -5.68 9.05
N ARG A 59 20.70 -5.77 10.06
CA ARG A 59 20.67 -4.87 11.23
C ARG A 59 20.99 -3.45 10.85
N ALA A 60 22.03 -3.21 10.06
CA ALA A 60 22.42 -1.88 9.60
C ALA A 60 21.34 -1.25 8.73
N ALA A 61 20.77 -2.00 7.78
CA ALA A 61 19.74 -1.51 6.89
C ALA A 61 18.44 -1.14 7.64
N THR A 62 17.98 -2.01 8.54
CA THR A 62 16.77 -1.75 9.30
C THR A 62 16.98 -0.58 10.28
N GLY A 63 18.14 -0.52 10.94
CA GLY A 63 18.48 0.56 11.87
C GLY A 63 18.57 1.93 11.19
N SER A 64 19.30 2.02 10.06
CA SER A 64 19.39 3.27 9.30
C SER A 64 18.02 3.69 8.73
N GLY A 65 17.23 2.74 8.22
CA GLY A 65 15.88 3.01 7.75
C GLY A 65 14.99 3.59 8.85
N LEU A 66 14.98 2.99 10.04
CA LEU A 66 14.22 3.50 11.19
C LEU A 66 14.75 4.86 11.66
N SER A 67 16.06 5.10 11.64
CA SER A 67 16.62 6.42 11.99
C SER A 67 16.14 7.50 11.02
N ILE A 68 16.16 7.24 9.71
CA ILE A 68 15.65 8.16 8.68
C ILE A 68 14.14 8.38 8.87
N PHE A 69 13.37 7.33 9.16
CA PHE A 69 11.94 7.42 9.46
C PHE A 69 11.70 8.34 10.67
N CYS A 70 12.45 8.17 11.76
CA CYS A 70 12.31 8.98 12.96
C CYS A 70 12.69 10.45 12.72
N VAL A 71 13.75 10.72 11.95
CA VAL A 71 14.15 12.08 11.56
C VAL A 71 13.05 12.76 10.74
N GLY A 72 12.52 12.08 9.72
CA GLY A 72 11.39 12.59 8.94
C GLY A 72 10.16 12.85 9.80
N THR A 73 9.82 11.91 10.70
CA THR A 73 8.69 12.05 11.63
C THR A 73 8.87 13.25 12.57
N LEU A 74 10.08 13.42 13.08
CA LEU A 74 10.41 14.57 13.94
C LEU A 74 10.27 15.90 13.17
N GLY A 75 10.73 15.94 11.92
CA GLY A 75 10.56 17.09 11.05
C GLY A 75 9.10 17.46 10.81
N ILE A 76 8.20 16.47 10.62
CA ILE A 76 6.76 16.70 10.48
C ILE A 76 6.17 17.33 11.75
N ILE A 77 6.56 16.87 12.94
CA ILE A 77 6.05 17.38 14.22
C ILE A 77 6.33 18.87 14.36
N PHE A 78 7.48 19.35 13.90
CA PHE A 78 7.90 20.74 13.96
C PHE A 78 7.53 21.58 12.73
N SER A 79 6.92 20.99 11.69
CA SER A 79 6.50 21.70 10.49
C SER A 79 5.42 22.73 10.79
N GLN A 80 5.56 23.91 10.18
CA GLN A 80 4.61 25.03 10.28
C GLN A 80 3.92 25.36 8.95
N ASP A 81 4.34 24.72 7.88
CA ASP A 81 3.80 24.87 6.52
C ASP A 81 3.71 23.53 5.82
N ILE A 82 2.88 23.46 4.78
CA ILE A 82 2.61 22.21 4.05
C ILE A 82 3.83 21.69 3.26
N HIS A 83 4.67 22.58 2.74
CA HIS A 83 5.84 22.18 1.95
C HIS A 83 6.88 21.46 2.82
N SER A 84 7.06 21.95 4.07
CA SER A 84 7.88 21.26 5.07
C SER A 84 7.32 19.88 5.41
N VAL A 85 5.99 19.74 5.56
CA VAL A 85 5.34 18.44 5.75
C VAL A 85 5.63 17.53 4.55
N TRP A 86 5.48 18.01 3.31
CA TRP A 86 5.76 17.24 2.10
C TRP A 86 7.19 16.69 2.09
N LEU A 87 8.17 17.56 2.35
CA LEU A 87 9.58 17.17 2.39
C LEU A 87 9.83 16.07 3.43
N PHE A 88 9.36 16.30 4.65
CA PHE A 88 9.61 15.35 5.74
C PHE A 88 8.80 14.06 5.60
N ARG A 89 7.65 14.07 4.93
CA ARG A 89 6.91 12.86 4.55
C ARG A 89 7.69 11.98 3.57
N VAL A 90 8.37 12.58 2.59
CA VAL A 90 9.27 11.83 1.68
C VAL A 90 10.42 11.20 2.45
N ILE A 91 11.08 11.96 3.34
CA ILE A 91 12.19 11.45 4.17
C ILE A 91 11.71 10.31 5.08
N GLN A 92 10.59 10.52 5.80
CA GLN A 92 9.97 9.51 6.64
C GLN A 92 9.70 8.22 5.85
N ALA A 93 9.13 8.36 4.66
CA ALA A 93 8.72 7.23 3.83
C ALA A 93 9.91 6.45 3.27
N ILE A 94 10.98 7.12 2.81
CA ILE A 94 12.21 6.45 2.38
C ILE A 94 12.75 5.58 3.51
N GLY A 95 12.83 6.13 4.73
CA GLY A 95 13.25 5.37 5.90
C GLY A 95 12.36 4.18 6.20
N GLY A 96 11.04 4.36 6.15
CA GLY A 96 10.06 3.29 6.33
C GLY A 96 10.19 2.17 5.30
N GLY A 97 10.36 2.53 4.02
CA GLY A 97 10.54 1.58 2.92
C GLY A 97 11.80 0.74 3.07
N VAL A 98 12.94 1.39 3.41
CA VAL A 98 14.21 0.68 3.69
C VAL A 98 14.07 -0.27 4.87
N ALA A 99 13.38 0.13 5.94
CA ALA A 99 13.21 -0.70 7.12
C ALA A 99 12.29 -1.90 6.86
N VAL A 100 11.11 -1.67 6.28
CA VAL A 100 10.03 -2.67 6.18
C VAL A 100 10.35 -3.78 5.18
N VAL A 101 11.07 -3.49 4.08
CA VAL A 101 11.46 -4.51 3.09
C VAL A 101 12.28 -5.65 3.72
N ASN A 102 12.96 -5.39 4.83
CA ASN A 102 13.78 -6.37 5.54
C ASN A 102 12.97 -7.30 6.47
N ALA A 103 11.73 -6.97 6.81
CA ALA A 103 10.96 -7.71 7.81
C ALA A 103 10.80 -9.21 7.47
N ALA A 104 10.38 -9.52 6.25
CA ALA A 104 10.23 -10.91 5.81
C ALA A 104 11.58 -11.63 5.63
N ALA A 105 12.63 -10.91 5.24
CA ALA A 105 13.98 -11.47 5.11
C ALA A 105 14.54 -11.87 6.47
N VAL A 106 14.41 -11.01 7.47
CA VAL A 106 14.85 -11.30 8.86
C VAL A 106 14.13 -12.53 9.42
N ILE A 107 12.82 -12.68 9.19
CA ILE A 107 12.07 -13.87 9.63
C ILE A 107 12.66 -15.13 8.99
N ARG A 108 12.93 -15.13 7.68
CA ARG A 108 13.49 -16.28 6.97
C ARG A 108 14.94 -16.59 7.37
N ASP A 109 15.71 -15.57 7.77
CA ASP A 109 17.09 -15.75 8.20
C ASP A 109 17.17 -16.34 9.63
N LEU A 110 16.21 -16.01 10.50
CA LEU A 110 16.19 -16.41 11.92
C LEU A 110 15.36 -17.67 12.22
N SER A 111 14.47 -18.08 11.31
CA SER A 111 13.57 -19.21 11.54
C SER A 111 13.47 -20.11 10.32
N HIS A 112 13.23 -21.40 10.55
CA HIS A 112 13.14 -22.42 9.50
C HIS A 112 11.87 -23.25 9.63
N GLY A 113 11.43 -23.85 8.52
CA GLY A 113 10.32 -24.79 8.48
C GLY A 113 9.01 -24.20 9.06
N LYS A 114 8.42 -24.90 10.03
CA LYS A 114 7.12 -24.54 10.63
C LYS A 114 7.15 -23.19 11.37
N ASP A 115 8.26 -22.86 12.03
CA ASP A 115 8.39 -21.59 12.78
C ASP A 115 8.44 -20.38 11.83
N SER A 116 9.16 -20.51 10.71
CA SER A 116 9.18 -19.47 9.67
C SER A 116 7.77 -19.24 9.10
N ALA A 117 7.05 -20.32 8.79
CA ALA A 117 5.66 -20.23 8.29
C ALA A 117 4.74 -19.55 9.33
N ARG A 118 4.86 -19.88 10.62
CA ARG A 118 4.10 -19.26 11.70
C ARG A 118 4.38 -17.76 11.82
N HIS A 119 5.64 -17.36 11.79
CA HIS A 119 6.03 -15.94 11.90
C HIS A 119 5.57 -15.12 10.69
N LEU A 120 5.69 -15.67 9.47
CA LEU A 120 5.18 -15.03 8.26
C LEU A 120 3.65 -14.92 8.27
N SER A 121 2.94 -15.94 8.77
CA SER A 121 1.48 -15.88 8.96
C SER A 121 1.08 -14.80 9.96
N ASN A 122 1.77 -14.69 11.10
CA ASN A 122 1.53 -13.62 12.07
C ASN A 122 1.80 -12.24 11.46
N MET A 123 2.83 -12.12 10.60
CA MET A 123 3.11 -10.89 9.87
C MET A 123 1.94 -10.51 8.95
N ALA A 124 1.38 -11.47 8.22
CA ALA A 124 0.23 -11.26 7.34
C ALA A 124 -1.02 -10.81 8.13
N VAL A 125 -1.29 -11.41 9.29
CA VAL A 125 -2.39 -10.99 10.18
C VAL A 125 -2.22 -9.53 10.62
N ILE A 126 -1.01 -9.13 11.02
CA ILE A 126 -0.72 -7.74 11.40
C ILE A 126 -0.95 -6.80 10.22
N MET A 127 -0.50 -7.16 9.02
CA MET A 127 -0.70 -6.35 7.81
C MET A 127 -2.18 -6.19 7.43
N MET A 128 -3.02 -7.16 7.75
CA MET A 128 -4.47 -7.07 7.51
C MET A 128 -5.19 -6.23 8.57
N LEU A 129 -4.77 -6.34 9.85
CA LEU A 129 -5.41 -5.63 10.95
C LEU A 129 -4.94 -4.16 11.06
N ALA A 130 -3.70 -3.87 10.67
CA ALA A 130 -3.15 -2.54 10.84
C ALA A 130 -3.94 -1.44 10.11
N PRO A 131 -4.36 -1.58 8.84
CA PRO A 131 -5.20 -0.58 8.16
C PRO A 131 -6.59 -0.43 8.80
N LEU A 132 -7.13 -1.48 9.43
CA LEU A 132 -8.41 -1.40 10.14
C LEU A 132 -8.30 -0.59 11.43
N LEU A 133 -7.20 -0.77 12.16
CA LEU A 133 -6.99 -0.13 13.47
C LEU A 133 -6.36 1.25 13.37
N ALA A 134 -5.56 1.52 12.33
CA ALA A 134 -4.79 2.74 12.21
C ALA A 134 -5.65 4.02 12.23
N PRO A 135 -6.73 4.15 11.44
CA PRO A 135 -7.58 5.35 11.51
C PRO A 135 -8.29 5.51 12.86
N LEU A 136 -8.66 4.40 13.52
CA LEU A 136 -9.27 4.43 14.85
C LEU A 136 -8.28 4.93 15.91
N ILE A 137 -7.03 4.45 15.88
CA ILE A 137 -5.95 4.94 16.73
C ILE A 137 -5.71 6.43 16.46
N GLY A 138 -5.66 6.82 15.18
CA GLY A 138 -5.50 8.20 14.77
C GLY A 138 -6.58 9.12 15.30
N MET A 139 -7.84 8.72 15.17
CA MET A 139 -9.00 9.46 15.70
C MET A 139 -8.89 9.67 17.23
N ILE A 140 -8.58 8.60 17.98
CA ILE A 140 -8.44 8.69 19.45
C ILE A 140 -7.33 9.69 19.81
N ILE A 141 -6.18 9.61 19.14
CA ILE A 141 -5.04 10.49 19.40
C ILE A 141 -5.37 11.93 19.01
N LEU A 142 -6.07 12.13 17.88
CA LEU A 142 -6.51 13.42 17.38
C LEU A 142 -7.34 14.18 18.43
N HIS A 143 -8.30 13.50 19.06
CA HIS A 143 -9.13 14.07 20.12
C HIS A 143 -8.37 14.39 21.43
N LEU A 144 -7.20 13.76 21.66
CA LEU A 144 -6.40 14.03 22.85
C LEU A 144 -5.61 15.34 22.75
N SER A 145 -4.92 15.56 21.64
CA SER A 145 -4.01 16.73 21.50
C SER A 145 -3.70 17.10 20.03
N GLY A 146 -4.64 16.86 19.12
CA GLY A 146 -4.50 17.25 17.72
C GLY A 146 -3.55 16.37 16.90
N TRP A 147 -3.42 16.72 15.62
CA TRP A 147 -2.77 15.89 14.62
C TRP A 147 -1.27 15.63 14.85
N ARG A 148 -0.55 16.58 15.46
CA ARG A 148 0.89 16.43 15.75
C ARG A 148 1.18 15.26 16.68
N LEU A 149 0.25 14.97 17.62
CA LEU A 149 0.39 13.84 18.53
C LEU A 149 0.37 12.49 17.82
N ILE A 150 -0.28 12.39 16.67
CA ILE A 150 -0.24 11.18 15.83
C ILE A 150 1.19 10.91 15.36
N PHE A 151 1.91 11.95 14.94
CA PHE A 151 3.31 11.81 14.53
C PHE A 151 4.25 11.57 15.73
N VAL A 152 3.95 12.11 16.91
CA VAL A 152 4.66 11.75 18.17
C VAL A 152 4.48 10.26 18.47
N PHE A 153 3.25 9.74 18.35
CA PHE A 153 2.99 8.30 18.50
C PHE A 153 3.80 7.47 17.49
N LEU A 154 3.86 7.86 16.22
CA LEU A 154 4.66 7.19 15.20
C LEU A 154 6.17 7.25 15.50
N LEU A 155 6.65 8.37 16.05
CA LEU A 155 8.04 8.52 16.47
C LEU A 155 8.38 7.57 17.62
N VAL A 156 7.55 7.55 18.66
CA VAL A 156 7.73 6.64 19.82
C VAL A 156 7.66 5.18 19.37
N TYR A 157 6.73 4.85 18.47
CA TYR A 157 6.60 3.51 17.90
C TYR A 157 7.85 3.12 17.10
N GLY A 158 8.36 4.00 16.23
CA GLY A 158 9.59 3.78 15.47
C GLY A 158 10.83 3.61 16.34
N LEU A 159 10.99 4.47 17.35
CA LEU A 159 12.08 4.39 18.34
C LEU A 159 12.00 3.09 19.17
N SER A 160 10.80 2.69 19.58
CA SER A 160 10.60 1.44 20.35
C SER A 160 11.00 0.22 19.54
N ILE A 161 10.60 0.15 18.25
CA ILE A 161 11.01 -0.92 17.35
C ILE A 161 12.53 -0.86 17.14
N GLY A 162 13.08 0.33 16.87
CA GLY A 162 14.52 0.52 16.66
C GLY A 162 15.34 0.02 17.84
N THR A 163 14.95 0.39 19.06
CA THR A 163 15.58 -0.07 20.30
C THR A 163 15.47 -1.59 20.47
N ALA A 164 14.27 -2.14 20.28
CA ALA A 164 14.05 -3.58 20.39
C ALA A 164 14.90 -4.38 19.39
N LEU A 165 15.00 -3.91 18.13
CA LEU A 165 15.83 -4.52 17.11
C LEU A 165 17.32 -4.37 17.41
N PHE A 166 17.76 -3.19 17.86
CA PHE A 166 19.14 -2.96 18.23
C PHE A 166 19.62 -3.88 19.35
N LEU A 167 18.76 -4.14 20.34
CA LEU A 167 19.07 -5.00 21.49
C LEU A 167 18.98 -6.51 21.17
N ARG A 168 18.07 -6.91 20.27
CA ARG A 168 17.72 -8.34 20.09
C ARG A 168 18.05 -8.91 18.72
N LEU A 169 18.24 -8.08 17.68
CA LEU A 169 18.51 -8.58 16.35
C LEU A 169 20.02 -8.82 16.17
N PRO A 170 20.47 -10.08 16.07
CA PRO A 170 21.83 -10.37 15.64
C PRO A 170 22.01 -9.99 14.17
N GLU A 171 23.24 -9.75 13.73
CA GLU A 171 23.51 -9.63 12.30
C GLU A 171 23.31 -10.98 11.62
N THR A 172 22.33 -11.07 10.72
CA THR A 172 21.93 -12.33 10.09
C THR A 172 22.46 -12.46 8.66
N ARG A 173 23.29 -11.53 8.19
CA ARG A 173 23.83 -11.53 6.84
C ARG A 173 24.60 -12.83 6.55
N LYS A 174 24.09 -13.63 5.63
CA LYS A 174 24.86 -14.72 5.00
C LYS A 174 25.78 -14.12 3.95
N LYS A 175 27.09 -14.43 4.00
CA LYS A 175 28.03 -14.05 2.92
C LYS A 175 27.48 -14.63 1.61
N ALA A 176 27.06 -13.76 0.70
CA ALA A 176 26.56 -14.20 -0.60
C ALA A 176 27.72 -14.82 -1.39
N THR A 177 27.57 -16.07 -1.80
CA THR A 177 28.56 -16.83 -2.58
C THR A 177 28.60 -16.38 -4.03
N GLU A 178 27.52 -15.78 -4.56
CA GLU A 178 27.45 -15.25 -5.92
C GLU A 178 26.78 -13.85 -5.92
N ARG A 179 27.52 -12.86 -6.43
CA ARG A 179 27.03 -11.48 -6.60
C ARG A 179 26.38 -11.30 -7.97
N THR A 180 25.22 -11.87 -8.21
CA THR A 180 24.42 -11.44 -9.35
C THR A 180 23.92 -10.02 -9.08
N SER A 181 24.27 -9.06 -9.95
CA SER A 181 23.84 -7.67 -9.81
C SER A 181 22.31 -7.61 -9.68
N MET A 182 21.80 -6.85 -8.68
CA MET A 182 20.36 -6.68 -8.49
C MET A 182 19.67 -6.07 -9.70
N PHE A 183 20.36 -5.15 -10.39
CA PHE A 183 19.83 -4.58 -11.64
C PHE A 183 19.59 -5.66 -12.70
N LYS A 184 20.44 -6.69 -12.79
CA LYS A 184 20.22 -7.84 -13.68
C LYS A 184 18.98 -8.65 -13.26
N ARG A 185 18.76 -8.83 -11.95
CA ARG A 185 17.57 -9.52 -11.42
C ARG A 185 16.28 -8.73 -11.68
N TYR A 186 16.31 -7.42 -11.48
CA TYR A 186 15.18 -6.56 -11.83
C TYR A 186 14.93 -6.54 -13.35
N ALA A 187 15.97 -6.41 -14.16
CA ALA A 187 15.84 -6.46 -15.61
C ALA A 187 15.26 -7.79 -16.10
N MET A 188 15.65 -8.92 -15.49
CA MET A 188 15.08 -10.24 -15.80
C MET A 188 13.56 -10.27 -15.55
N VAL A 189 13.09 -9.74 -14.42
CA VAL A 189 11.66 -9.69 -14.11
C VAL A 189 10.92 -8.75 -15.07
N LEU A 190 11.50 -7.58 -15.35
CA LEU A 190 10.92 -6.57 -16.23
C LEU A 190 10.97 -6.94 -17.72
N SER A 191 11.79 -7.91 -18.13
CA SER A 191 11.81 -8.40 -19.51
C SER A 191 10.79 -9.50 -19.80
N HIS A 192 10.16 -10.08 -18.78
CA HIS A 192 9.24 -11.21 -18.94
C HIS A 192 7.79 -10.73 -19.15
N ARG A 193 7.33 -10.67 -20.40
CA ARG A 193 6.04 -10.11 -20.79
C ARG A 193 4.83 -10.65 -20.02
N CYS A 194 4.72 -11.99 -19.87
CA CYS A 194 3.60 -12.58 -19.12
C CYS A 194 3.59 -12.15 -17.66
N ALA A 195 4.75 -12.14 -17.00
CA ALA A 195 4.87 -11.70 -15.62
C ALA A 195 4.53 -10.21 -15.47
N LEU A 196 4.97 -9.37 -16.42
CA LEU A 196 4.60 -7.95 -16.45
C LEU A 196 3.09 -7.74 -16.50
N GLY A 197 2.36 -8.58 -17.22
CA GLY A 197 0.89 -8.52 -17.25
C GLY A 197 0.27 -8.69 -15.86
N PHE A 198 0.78 -9.60 -15.04
CA PHE A 198 0.33 -9.80 -13.66
C PHE A 198 0.82 -8.68 -12.73
N ILE A 199 2.04 -8.21 -12.92
CA ILE A 199 2.61 -7.07 -12.16
C ILE A 199 1.73 -5.83 -12.39
N PHE A 200 1.45 -5.45 -13.64
CA PHE A 200 0.62 -4.29 -13.94
C PHE A 200 -0.83 -4.46 -13.48
N SER A 201 -1.38 -5.68 -13.53
CA SER A 201 -2.70 -5.96 -12.93
C SER A 201 -2.77 -5.55 -11.47
N GLN A 202 -1.79 -5.94 -10.67
CA GLN A 202 -1.72 -5.58 -9.26
C GLN A 202 -1.40 -4.10 -9.06
N CYS A 203 -0.48 -3.54 -9.84
CA CYS A 203 -0.06 -2.15 -9.72
C CYS A 203 -1.22 -1.17 -9.96
N PHE A 204 -2.01 -1.39 -11.02
CA PHE A 204 -3.15 -0.53 -11.32
C PHE A 204 -4.31 -0.75 -10.33
N ALA A 205 -4.51 -1.96 -9.84
CA ALA A 205 -5.49 -2.21 -8.78
C ALA A 205 -5.08 -1.47 -7.48
N LEU A 206 -3.80 -1.53 -7.08
CA LEU A 206 -3.26 -0.76 -5.96
C LEU A 206 -3.36 0.75 -6.20
N ALA A 207 -3.09 1.22 -7.42
CA ALA A 207 -3.25 2.64 -7.78
C ALA A 207 -4.70 3.11 -7.57
N GLY A 208 -5.69 2.33 -7.98
CA GLY A 208 -7.10 2.61 -7.71
C GLY A 208 -7.44 2.62 -6.21
N MET A 209 -6.88 1.70 -5.44
CA MET A 209 -7.04 1.68 -3.99
C MET A 209 -6.42 2.92 -3.34
N PHE A 210 -5.22 3.33 -3.75
CA PHE A 210 -4.58 4.53 -3.21
C PHE A 210 -5.25 5.82 -3.67
N ALA A 211 -5.88 5.84 -4.86
CA ALA A 211 -6.75 6.95 -5.25
C ALA A 211 -7.91 7.12 -4.26
N PHE A 212 -8.55 6.00 -3.86
CA PHE A 212 -9.56 6.00 -2.79
C PHE A 212 -8.98 6.44 -1.45
N ILE A 213 -7.86 5.86 -1.00
CA ILE A 213 -7.27 6.20 0.32
C ILE A 213 -6.94 7.68 0.38
N THR A 214 -6.33 8.24 -0.69
CA THR A 214 -5.97 9.67 -0.76
C THR A 214 -7.19 10.57 -0.81
N GLY A 215 -8.19 10.28 -1.64
CA GLY A 215 -9.36 11.15 -1.82
C GLY A 215 -10.48 10.92 -0.79
N SER A 216 -10.41 9.86 0.03
CA SER A 216 -11.48 9.55 0.96
C SER A 216 -11.70 10.62 2.05
N PRO A 217 -10.69 11.35 2.59
CA PRO A 217 -10.92 12.43 3.54
C PRO A 217 -11.72 13.59 2.93
N SER A 218 -11.33 14.08 1.73
CA SER A 218 -12.06 15.16 1.06
C SER A 218 -13.47 14.75 0.68
N VAL A 219 -13.67 13.49 0.24
CA VAL A 219 -15.01 13.00 -0.12
C VAL A 219 -15.87 12.79 1.12
N TYR A 220 -15.41 12.05 2.14
CA TYR A 220 -16.25 11.77 3.30
C TYR A 220 -16.40 12.98 4.23
N MET A 221 -15.32 13.65 4.58
CA MET A 221 -15.36 14.75 5.55
C MET A 221 -15.59 16.12 4.88
N GLY A 222 -15.08 16.33 3.65
CA GLY A 222 -15.27 17.58 2.93
C GLY A 222 -16.63 17.67 2.22
N TYR A 223 -16.96 16.68 1.37
CA TYR A 223 -18.17 16.71 0.54
C TYR A 223 -19.44 16.24 1.28
N PHE A 224 -19.35 15.12 2.02
CA PHE A 224 -20.48 14.56 2.77
C PHE A 224 -20.60 15.06 4.21
N ASP A 225 -19.71 15.93 4.66
CA ASP A 225 -19.67 16.53 6.00
C ASP A 225 -19.69 15.47 7.13
N ILE A 226 -19.03 14.33 6.89
CA ILE A 226 -18.90 13.25 7.88
C ILE A 226 -17.85 13.65 8.91
N SER A 227 -18.21 13.53 10.19
CA SER A 227 -17.27 13.85 11.26
C SER A 227 -16.03 12.94 11.24
N GLU A 228 -14.90 13.47 11.71
CA GLU A 228 -13.65 12.74 11.92
C GLU A 228 -13.79 11.53 12.85
N THR A 229 -14.84 11.51 13.69
CA THR A 229 -15.19 10.39 14.56
C THR A 229 -15.85 9.23 13.78
N VAL A 230 -16.65 9.50 12.76
CA VAL A 230 -17.36 8.50 11.97
C VAL A 230 -16.50 7.97 10.82
N TYR A 231 -15.64 8.81 10.26
CA TYR A 231 -14.76 8.48 9.13
C TYR A 231 -14.01 7.13 9.28
N PRO A 232 -13.35 6.83 10.44
CA PRO A 232 -12.63 5.56 10.60
C PRO A 232 -13.49 4.32 10.48
N PHE A 233 -14.76 4.40 10.85
CA PHE A 233 -15.69 3.26 10.72
C PHE A 233 -16.07 3.02 9.26
N LEU A 234 -16.33 4.09 8.48
CA LEU A 234 -16.58 3.96 7.03
C LEU A 234 -15.35 3.44 6.30
N PHE A 235 -14.16 3.91 6.66
CA PHE A 235 -12.91 3.38 6.13
C PHE A 235 -12.72 1.91 6.50
N GLY A 236 -12.98 1.55 7.75
CA GLY A 236 -12.87 0.18 8.26
C GLY A 236 -13.79 -0.81 7.54
N LEU A 237 -14.99 -0.40 7.12
CA LEU A 237 -15.90 -1.24 6.33
C LEU A 237 -15.27 -1.69 5.01
N ASN A 238 -14.49 -0.82 4.35
CA ASN A 238 -13.75 -1.19 3.14
C ASN A 238 -12.69 -2.26 3.41
N VAL A 239 -11.95 -2.14 4.51
CA VAL A 239 -10.95 -3.13 4.94
C VAL A 239 -11.61 -4.47 5.26
N ILE A 240 -12.75 -4.45 5.97
CA ILE A 240 -13.53 -5.67 6.28
C ILE A 240 -14.02 -6.32 4.97
N GLY A 241 -14.54 -5.54 4.03
CA GLY A 241 -14.94 -6.02 2.70
C GLY A 241 -13.80 -6.74 1.98
N MET A 242 -12.60 -6.15 1.97
CA MET A 242 -11.40 -6.76 1.41
C MET A 242 -11.00 -8.06 2.12
N MET A 243 -11.08 -8.09 3.46
CA MET A 243 -10.79 -9.30 4.25
C MET A 243 -11.77 -10.45 3.93
N LEU A 244 -13.05 -10.14 3.82
CA LEU A 244 -14.09 -11.12 3.47
C LEU A 244 -13.88 -11.66 2.05
N ALA A 245 -13.59 -10.80 1.09
CA ALA A 245 -13.27 -11.19 -0.28
C ALA A 245 -12.00 -12.06 -0.37
N ASN A 246 -10.97 -11.73 0.43
CA ASN A 246 -9.77 -12.56 0.52
C ASN A 246 -10.08 -13.95 1.13
N ARG A 247 -10.95 -14.03 2.13
CA ARG A 247 -11.43 -15.32 2.68
C ARG A 247 -12.21 -16.13 1.63
N LEU A 248 -13.05 -15.45 0.85
CA LEU A 248 -13.77 -16.08 -0.26
C LEU A 248 -12.78 -16.59 -1.33
N ASN A 249 -11.76 -15.78 -1.68
CA ASN A 249 -10.71 -16.18 -2.60
C ASN A 249 -10.02 -17.48 -2.19
N ILE A 250 -9.64 -17.61 -0.92
CA ILE A 250 -9.03 -18.85 -0.39
C ILE A 250 -9.93 -20.08 -0.62
N ARG A 251 -11.24 -19.95 -0.42
CA ARG A 251 -12.19 -21.02 -0.70
C ARG A 251 -12.32 -21.34 -2.18
N LEU A 252 -12.40 -20.31 -3.01
CA LEU A 252 -12.55 -20.46 -4.47
C LEU A 252 -11.30 -21.05 -5.14
N LEU A 253 -10.09 -20.86 -4.57
CA LEU A 253 -8.86 -21.47 -5.06
C LEU A 253 -8.85 -22.99 -5.01
N HIS A 254 -9.76 -23.64 -4.27
CA HIS A 254 -9.95 -25.09 -4.31
C HIS A 254 -10.62 -25.55 -5.62
N TYR A 255 -11.33 -24.66 -6.31
CA TYR A 255 -12.14 -24.98 -7.49
C TYR A 255 -11.66 -24.29 -8.75
N TYR A 256 -11.01 -23.12 -8.62
CA TYR A 256 -10.63 -22.27 -9.75
C TYR A 256 -9.15 -21.91 -9.72
N ARG A 257 -8.58 -21.71 -10.92
CA ARG A 257 -7.17 -21.28 -11.05
C ARG A 257 -6.99 -19.82 -10.63
N PRO A 258 -5.79 -19.45 -10.09
CA PRO A 258 -5.51 -18.07 -9.66
C PRO A 258 -5.76 -17.03 -10.76
N GLN A 259 -5.41 -17.35 -12.03
CA GLN A 259 -5.58 -16.44 -13.17
C GLN A 259 -7.06 -16.14 -13.46
N PHE A 260 -7.96 -17.13 -13.27
CA PHE A 260 -9.40 -16.94 -13.43
C PHE A 260 -9.95 -16.03 -12.32
N LEU A 261 -9.57 -16.27 -11.07
CA LEU A 261 -9.99 -15.46 -9.92
C LEU A 261 -9.46 -14.04 -10.02
N LEU A 262 -8.23 -13.85 -10.52
CA LEU A 262 -7.70 -12.54 -10.87
C LEU A 262 -8.58 -11.82 -11.90
N SER A 263 -8.96 -12.51 -12.98
CA SER A 263 -9.84 -11.92 -14.01
C SER A 263 -11.21 -11.56 -13.45
N LEU A 264 -11.78 -12.41 -12.57
CA LEU A 264 -13.03 -12.14 -11.91
C LEU A 264 -12.94 -10.90 -11.00
N GLY A 265 -11.86 -10.79 -10.21
CA GLY A 265 -11.60 -9.63 -9.37
C GLY A 265 -11.45 -8.33 -10.20
N GLN A 266 -10.72 -8.39 -11.32
CA GLN A 266 -10.57 -7.24 -12.23
C GLN A 266 -11.91 -6.86 -12.89
N ALA A 267 -12.71 -7.83 -13.34
CA ALA A 267 -14.02 -7.56 -13.90
C ALA A 267 -14.97 -6.91 -12.87
N ALA A 268 -14.96 -7.42 -11.63
CA ALA A 268 -15.72 -6.82 -10.54
C ALA A 268 -15.25 -5.38 -10.24
N GLN A 269 -13.95 -5.12 -10.25
CA GLN A 269 -13.38 -3.79 -10.02
C GLN A 269 -13.77 -2.80 -11.14
N VAL A 270 -13.69 -3.21 -12.40
CA VAL A 270 -14.11 -2.39 -13.56
C VAL A 270 -15.62 -2.11 -13.48
N LEU A 271 -16.44 -3.14 -13.24
CA LEU A 271 -17.88 -2.99 -13.19
C LEU A 271 -18.32 -2.04 -12.06
N THR A 272 -17.79 -2.23 -10.86
CA THR A 272 -18.13 -1.40 -9.70
C THR A 272 -17.67 0.04 -9.88
N SER A 273 -16.47 0.27 -10.44
CA SER A 273 -15.98 1.62 -10.72
C SER A 273 -16.74 2.31 -11.86
N LEU A 274 -17.20 1.56 -12.87
CA LEU A 274 -18.05 2.08 -13.93
C LEU A 274 -19.43 2.52 -13.38
N ILE A 275 -20.04 1.68 -12.53
CA ILE A 275 -21.31 2.03 -11.88
C ILE A 275 -21.11 3.25 -10.99
N LEU A 276 -20.02 3.31 -10.22
CA LEU A 276 -19.69 4.43 -9.34
C LEU A 276 -19.49 5.72 -10.14
N LEU A 277 -18.74 5.67 -11.26
CA LEU A 277 -18.53 6.81 -12.15
C LEU A 277 -19.84 7.28 -12.77
N SER A 278 -20.66 6.36 -13.28
CA SER A 278 -21.97 6.68 -13.86
C SER A 278 -22.89 7.32 -12.81
N TYR A 279 -22.88 6.78 -11.58
CA TYR A 279 -23.68 7.30 -10.48
C TYR A 279 -23.28 8.74 -10.12
N VAL A 280 -21.99 8.99 -9.89
CA VAL A 280 -21.49 10.35 -9.55
C VAL A 280 -21.71 11.35 -10.67
N SER A 281 -21.65 10.89 -11.94
CA SER A 281 -21.85 11.79 -13.11
C SER A 281 -23.32 12.13 -13.38
N LEU A 282 -24.25 11.25 -13.00
CA LEU A 282 -25.68 11.42 -13.29
C LEU A 282 -26.49 11.96 -12.08
N ALA A 283 -26.03 11.71 -10.87
CA ALA A 283 -26.69 12.18 -9.66
C ALA A 283 -26.35 13.65 -9.40
N THR A 284 -27.36 14.48 -9.27
CA THR A 284 -27.20 15.90 -8.84
C THR A 284 -26.66 15.98 -7.41
N GLU A 285 -27.13 15.10 -6.54
CA GLU A 285 -26.67 14.96 -5.15
C GLU A 285 -26.41 13.46 -4.86
N PRO A 286 -25.17 13.00 -4.96
CA PRO A 286 -24.83 11.62 -4.64
C PRO A 286 -25.17 11.25 -3.18
N ASN A 287 -25.79 10.10 -2.98
CA ASN A 287 -26.13 9.59 -1.66
C ASN A 287 -24.93 8.85 -1.05
N LEU A 288 -24.59 9.17 0.21
CA LEU A 288 -23.46 8.58 0.93
C LEU A 288 -23.52 7.05 1.00
N VAL A 289 -24.72 6.48 1.28
CA VAL A 289 -24.84 5.02 1.47
C VAL A 289 -24.52 4.26 0.18
N ILE A 290 -25.01 4.77 -0.97
CA ILE A 290 -24.72 4.17 -2.28
C ILE A 290 -23.22 4.28 -2.59
N MET A 291 -22.62 5.45 -2.33
CA MET A 291 -21.18 5.65 -2.47
C MET A 291 -20.38 4.65 -1.64
N VAL A 292 -20.71 4.52 -0.35
CA VAL A 292 -20.01 3.59 0.57
C VAL A 292 -20.12 2.14 0.08
N ILE A 293 -21.31 1.70 -0.34
CA ILE A 293 -21.51 0.32 -0.83
C ILE A 293 -20.65 0.07 -2.08
N LEU A 294 -20.64 0.98 -3.04
CA LEU A 294 -19.86 0.83 -4.28
C LEU A 294 -18.34 0.86 -3.99
N LEU A 295 -17.90 1.72 -3.07
CA LEU A 295 -16.51 1.77 -2.64
C LEU A 295 -16.08 0.48 -1.93
N ILE A 296 -16.93 -0.07 -1.04
CA ILE A 296 -16.66 -1.37 -0.40
C ILE A 296 -16.52 -2.47 -1.46
N LEU A 297 -17.40 -2.54 -2.45
CA LEU A 297 -17.32 -3.54 -3.51
C LEU A 297 -16.05 -3.39 -4.36
N PHE A 298 -15.66 -2.14 -4.67
CA PHE A 298 -14.43 -1.84 -5.39
C PHE A 298 -13.20 -2.32 -4.59
N ILE A 299 -13.09 -1.94 -3.32
CA ILE A 299 -11.96 -2.31 -2.47
C ILE A 299 -11.96 -3.82 -2.16
N ALA A 300 -13.14 -4.43 -1.98
CA ALA A 300 -13.25 -5.86 -1.77
C ALA A 300 -12.66 -6.68 -2.93
N SER A 301 -12.77 -6.20 -4.18
CA SER A 301 -12.18 -6.86 -5.34
C SER A 301 -10.65 -7.06 -5.23
N MET A 302 -9.97 -6.21 -4.44
CA MET A 302 -8.54 -6.34 -4.15
C MET A 302 -8.19 -7.67 -3.48
N GLY A 303 -9.12 -8.24 -2.69
CA GLY A 303 -8.94 -9.56 -2.06
C GLY A 303 -8.75 -10.71 -3.06
N LEU A 304 -9.30 -10.56 -4.28
CA LEU A 304 -9.08 -11.51 -5.38
C LEU A 304 -7.87 -11.14 -6.23
N ILE A 305 -7.59 -9.85 -6.41
CA ILE A 305 -6.56 -9.38 -7.33
C ILE A 305 -5.16 -9.59 -6.77
N VAL A 306 -4.88 -9.08 -5.57
CA VAL A 306 -3.51 -8.98 -5.02
C VAL A 306 -2.85 -10.35 -4.86
N SER A 307 -3.50 -11.27 -4.17
CA SER A 307 -2.93 -12.61 -3.90
C SER A 307 -2.76 -13.42 -5.19
N ASN A 308 -3.72 -13.38 -6.11
CA ASN A 308 -3.66 -14.13 -7.35
C ASN A 308 -2.65 -13.56 -8.35
N ALA A 309 -2.52 -12.22 -8.45
CA ALA A 309 -1.50 -11.58 -9.27
C ALA A 309 -0.09 -11.85 -8.73
N THR A 310 0.10 -11.75 -7.40
CA THR A 310 1.39 -12.07 -6.76
C THR A 310 1.78 -13.52 -7.00
N SER A 311 0.89 -14.47 -6.75
CA SER A 311 1.13 -15.91 -6.96
C SER A 311 1.49 -16.19 -8.41
N SER A 312 0.69 -15.69 -9.36
CA SER A 312 0.95 -15.86 -10.79
C SER A 312 2.25 -15.22 -11.27
N THR A 313 2.69 -14.11 -10.64
CA THR A 313 3.99 -13.49 -10.97
C THR A 313 5.14 -14.32 -10.46
N VAL A 314 5.07 -14.77 -9.21
CA VAL A 314 6.17 -15.50 -8.53
C VAL A 314 6.39 -16.88 -9.19
N GLU A 315 5.38 -17.48 -9.77
CA GLU A 315 5.47 -18.76 -10.51
C GLU A 315 6.52 -18.72 -11.63
N PHE A 316 6.70 -17.57 -12.29
CA PHE A 316 7.74 -17.40 -13.32
C PHE A 316 9.16 -17.25 -12.77
N PHE A 317 9.31 -16.97 -11.46
CA PHE A 317 10.61 -16.67 -10.85
C PHE A 317 10.85 -17.46 -9.55
N PRO A 318 10.87 -18.80 -9.56
CA PRO A 318 11.00 -19.61 -8.33
C PRO A 318 12.27 -19.26 -7.53
N GLN A 319 13.39 -19.02 -8.23
CA GLN A 319 14.69 -18.68 -7.60
C GLN A 319 14.83 -17.21 -7.23
N ASN A 320 13.99 -16.32 -7.82
CA ASN A 320 14.02 -14.88 -7.64
C ASN A 320 12.69 -14.32 -7.09
N SER A 321 11.91 -15.14 -6.40
CA SER A 321 10.58 -14.78 -5.88
C SER A 321 10.59 -13.54 -4.99
N ALA A 322 11.62 -13.38 -4.16
CA ALA A 322 11.78 -12.20 -3.31
C ALA A 322 11.99 -10.92 -4.14
N THR A 323 12.77 -11.00 -5.23
CA THR A 323 13.01 -9.88 -6.17
C THR A 323 11.71 -9.50 -6.89
N ALA A 324 10.95 -10.49 -7.38
CA ALA A 324 9.68 -10.27 -8.05
C ALA A 324 8.65 -9.63 -7.11
N THR A 325 8.55 -10.10 -5.87
CA THR A 325 7.63 -9.53 -4.86
C THR A 325 8.03 -8.12 -4.44
N ALA A 326 9.32 -7.84 -4.29
CA ALA A 326 9.81 -6.50 -3.97
C ALA A 326 9.48 -5.51 -5.10
N LEU A 327 9.65 -5.92 -6.35
CA LEU A 327 9.34 -5.11 -7.52
C LEU A 327 7.82 -4.85 -7.64
N LEU A 328 6.99 -5.88 -7.42
CA LEU A 328 5.52 -5.76 -7.32
C LEU A 328 5.11 -4.70 -6.30
N GLY A 329 5.68 -4.74 -5.10
CA GLY A 329 5.40 -3.76 -4.05
C GLY A 329 5.83 -2.36 -4.46
N SER A 330 7.08 -2.20 -4.89
CA SER A 330 7.64 -0.88 -5.24
C SER A 330 6.89 -0.20 -6.39
N ILE A 331 6.60 -0.93 -7.48
CA ILE A 331 5.84 -0.39 -8.63
C ILE A 331 4.40 -0.08 -8.20
N GLY A 332 3.79 -0.93 -7.35
CA GLY A 332 2.45 -0.70 -6.83
C GLY A 332 2.37 0.58 -5.99
N PHE A 333 3.32 0.82 -5.10
CA PHE A 333 3.38 2.07 -4.31
C PHE A 333 3.69 3.29 -5.19
N ALA A 334 4.57 3.16 -6.20
CA ALA A 334 4.83 4.24 -7.16
C ALA A 334 3.58 4.60 -7.98
N ALA A 335 2.84 3.59 -8.46
CA ALA A 335 1.56 3.79 -9.15
C ALA A 335 0.52 4.42 -8.21
N GLY A 336 0.48 4.01 -6.94
CA GLY A 336 -0.33 4.62 -5.90
C GLY A 336 0.02 6.09 -5.65
N ALA A 337 1.30 6.43 -5.64
CA ALA A 337 1.76 7.81 -5.52
C ALA A 337 1.27 8.68 -6.68
N LEU A 338 1.37 8.17 -7.91
CA LEU A 338 0.90 8.88 -9.11
C LEU A 338 -0.62 9.08 -9.08
N SER A 339 -1.38 8.02 -8.81
CA SER A 339 -2.85 8.11 -8.75
C SER A 339 -3.33 9.03 -7.62
N GLY A 340 -2.74 8.93 -6.43
CA GLY A 340 -3.07 9.82 -5.31
C GLY A 340 -2.69 11.27 -5.59
N SER A 341 -1.53 11.53 -6.22
CA SER A 341 -1.16 12.88 -6.64
C SER A 341 -2.15 13.47 -7.64
N LEU A 342 -2.63 12.66 -8.60
CA LEU A 342 -3.65 13.10 -9.55
C LEU A 342 -4.98 13.41 -8.85
N VAL A 343 -5.39 12.63 -7.84
CA VAL A 343 -6.59 12.93 -7.03
C VAL A 343 -6.43 14.28 -6.34
N GLY A 344 -5.31 14.53 -5.66
CA GLY A 344 -5.08 15.80 -4.97
C GLY A 344 -5.00 16.99 -5.93
N LEU A 345 -4.28 16.85 -7.07
CA LEU A 345 -4.12 17.93 -8.05
C LEU A 345 -5.41 18.28 -8.81
N LEU A 346 -6.27 17.30 -9.07
CA LEU A 346 -7.55 17.48 -9.75
C LEU A 346 -8.71 17.74 -8.78
N GLY A 347 -8.44 17.75 -7.47
CA GLY A 347 -9.44 17.98 -6.44
C GLY A 347 -10.25 19.25 -6.66
N ASP A 348 -11.56 19.11 -6.80
CA ASP A 348 -12.52 20.20 -7.05
C ASP A 348 -13.59 20.32 -5.95
N GLY A 349 -13.37 19.60 -4.84
CA GLY A 349 -14.32 19.51 -3.72
C GLY A 349 -15.45 18.51 -3.95
N THR A 350 -15.46 17.78 -5.07
CA THR A 350 -16.46 16.75 -5.38
C THR A 350 -15.86 15.34 -5.37
N PRO A 351 -16.66 14.27 -5.33
CA PRO A 351 -16.16 12.90 -5.45
C PRO A 351 -15.60 12.55 -6.84
N TRP A 352 -15.85 13.39 -7.86
CA TRP A 352 -15.61 13.08 -9.26
C TRP A 352 -14.14 12.77 -9.59
N PRO A 353 -13.14 13.57 -9.17
CA PRO A 353 -11.72 13.29 -9.47
C PRO A 353 -11.26 11.94 -8.94
N MET A 354 -11.62 11.60 -7.69
CA MET A 354 -11.29 10.31 -7.08
C MET A 354 -11.87 9.15 -7.90
N VAL A 355 -13.15 9.24 -8.25
CA VAL A 355 -13.88 8.17 -8.95
C VAL A 355 -13.37 7.96 -10.38
N VAL A 356 -13.07 9.04 -11.11
CA VAL A 356 -12.48 8.95 -12.46
C VAL A 356 -11.13 8.24 -12.45
N ILE A 357 -10.26 8.60 -11.51
CA ILE A 357 -8.93 7.98 -11.40
C ILE A 357 -9.06 6.52 -11.00
N MET A 358 -9.97 6.18 -10.06
CA MET A 358 -10.27 4.79 -9.70
C MET A 358 -10.73 3.98 -10.92
N PHE A 359 -11.65 4.52 -11.73
CA PHE A 359 -12.13 3.85 -12.94
C PHE A 359 -11.01 3.69 -13.98
N ALA A 360 -10.24 4.74 -14.24
CA ALA A 360 -9.12 4.68 -15.18
C ALA A 360 -8.11 3.59 -14.78
N CYS A 361 -7.72 3.53 -13.51
CA CYS A 361 -6.85 2.50 -12.98
C CYS A 361 -7.45 1.09 -13.14
N ALA A 362 -8.73 0.93 -12.77
CA ALA A 362 -9.43 -0.35 -12.88
C ALA A 362 -9.48 -0.88 -14.33
N LEU A 363 -9.65 0.03 -15.30
CA LEU A 363 -9.73 -0.29 -16.72
C LEU A 363 -8.36 -0.61 -17.32
N ILE A 364 -7.33 0.19 -17.00
CA ILE A 364 -5.99 0.04 -17.58
C ILE A 364 -5.34 -1.28 -17.16
N GLY A 365 -5.53 -1.72 -15.91
CA GLY A 365 -4.94 -2.96 -15.39
C GLY A 365 -5.21 -4.18 -16.26
N PRO A 366 -6.47 -4.59 -16.48
CA PRO A 366 -6.81 -5.73 -17.35
C PRO A 366 -6.46 -5.50 -18.81
N LEU A 367 -6.55 -4.27 -19.34
CA LEU A 367 -6.16 -3.95 -20.71
C LEU A 367 -4.67 -4.19 -20.94
N VAL A 368 -3.81 -3.67 -20.08
CA VAL A 368 -2.35 -3.88 -20.19
C VAL A 368 -2.01 -5.36 -20.04
N ARG A 369 -2.68 -6.07 -19.12
CA ARG A 369 -2.48 -7.52 -18.95
C ARG A 369 -2.83 -8.27 -20.24
N THR A 370 -3.99 -8.03 -20.83
CA THR A 370 -4.42 -8.70 -22.07
C THR A 370 -3.48 -8.39 -23.21
N MET A 371 -3.03 -7.15 -23.37
CA MET A 371 -2.06 -6.75 -24.40
C MET A 371 -0.70 -7.46 -24.23
N LEU A 372 -0.18 -7.54 -23.02
CA LEU A 372 1.13 -8.15 -22.77
C LEU A 372 1.10 -9.68 -22.88
N GLN A 373 -0.04 -10.31 -22.60
CA GLN A 373 -0.22 -11.75 -22.65
C GLN A 373 -0.77 -12.25 -24.00
N TYR A 374 -1.16 -11.36 -24.90
CA TYR A 374 -1.67 -11.72 -26.22
C TYR A 374 -0.62 -12.48 -27.03
N GLY A 375 -1.02 -13.63 -27.59
CA GLY A 375 -0.13 -14.48 -28.39
C GLY A 375 0.95 -15.24 -27.61
N GLN A 376 0.98 -15.15 -26.29
CA GLN A 376 1.89 -15.96 -25.48
C GLN A 376 1.25 -17.31 -25.13
N PRO A 377 2.00 -18.43 -25.21
CA PRO A 377 1.48 -19.72 -24.76
C PRO A 377 1.11 -19.60 -23.28
N SER A 378 -0.10 -20.03 -22.92
CA SER A 378 -0.46 -20.18 -21.50
C SER A 378 0.58 -21.08 -20.84
N PRO A 379 1.00 -20.80 -19.59
CA PRO A 379 1.89 -21.70 -18.87
C PRO A 379 1.19 -23.06 -18.76
N THR A 380 1.53 -23.95 -19.67
CA THR A 380 1.11 -25.34 -19.61
C THR A 380 1.95 -26.01 -18.56
N HIS A 381 1.32 -26.56 -17.56
CA HIS A 381 1.95 -27.43 -16.58
C HIS A 381 2.72 -28.54 -17.32
N ASN A 382 4.04 -28.41 -17.41
CA ASN A 382 4.92 -29.55 -17.52
C ASN A 382 5.07 -30.14 -16.12
N HIS A 383 4.06 -30.84 -15.69
CA HIS A 383 4.14 -31.83 -14.61
C HIS A 383 3.82 -33.18 -15.24
N SER A 384 4.85 -33.79 -15.82
CA SER A 384 4.99 -35.24 -15.93
C SER A 384 5.94 -35.72 -14.86
#